data_77545f8020cb1bae0cc1d3613bc2878a
#
_entry.id   77545f8020cb1bae0cc1d3613bc2878a
#
_cell.length_a   1.000
_cell.length_b   1.000
_cell.length_c   1.000
_cell.angle_alpha   90.00
_cell.angle_beta   90.00
_cell.angle_gamma   90.00
#
_symmetry.space_group_name_H-M   'P 1'
#
loop_
_entity.id
_entity.type
_entity.pdbx_description
1 polymer ?
#
loop_
_entity_poly.entity_id
_entity_poly.type
_entity_poly.pdbx_seq_one_letter_code
_entity_poly.pdbx_strand_id
1 'polypeptide(L)'
;QIKARLAAMGIQTVRQLRDANAETIRARFSVVLERTVCELRGESCLDLQEVVPDKQQIMSSRSFGTLVYERADLEEAVASYIAKAAEKLRAQDSLAGGVQVYIRTNVFKPEVPQYQKGVTVPLPEATADTRVLTQWAIRILRRIYRPGFGYHKAGVMLLDLVPAAKRQLALFDSQGGAGDARSGKLMAVLDDINQRYGRQSLRLAAEGVERSWQM
;
A
#
# COMPACT_ATOMS: atom_id res chain seq x y z
N GLN A 1 -15.48 -6.50 -22.95
CA GLN A 1 -16.21 -7.78 -22.82
C GLN A 1 -17.66 -7.60 -22.33
N ILE A 2 -17.95 -6.84 -21.25
CA ILE A 2 -19.31 -6.65 -20.71
C ILE A 2 -20.24 -6.00 -21.73
N LYS A 3 -19.80 -4.93 -22.42
CA LYS A 3 -20.59 -4.22 -23.45
C LYS A 3 -21.09 -5.15 -24.57
N ALA A 4 -20.21 -6.01 -25.09
CA ALA A 4 -20.60 -6.96 -26.15
C ALA A 4 -21.63 -7.99 -25.67
N ARG A 5 -21.50 -8.48 -24.44
CA ARG A 5 -22.47 -9.44 -23.85
C ARG A 5 -23.81 -8.79 -23.56
N LEU A 6 -23.86 -7.53 -23.12
CA LEU A 6 -25.09 -6.77 -22.95
C LEU A 6 -25.77 -6.52 -24.29
N ALA A 7 -25.00 -6.14 -25.32
CA ALA A 7 -25.54 -5.94 -26.68
C ALA A 7 -26.13 -7.23 -27.24
N ALA A 8 -25.54 -8.40 -27.01
CA ALA A 8 -26.07 -9.70 -27.39
C ALA A 8 -27.43 -10.05 -26.70
N MET A 9 -27.70 -9.39 -25.55
CA MET A 9 -29.01 -9.51 -24.86
C MET A 9 -30.00 -8.39 -25.26
N GLY A 10 -29.66 -7.56 -26.26
CA GLY A 10 -30.48 -6.44 -26.71
C GLY A 10 -30.36 -5.19 -25.83
N ILE A 11 -29.43 -5.19 -24.88
CA ILE A 11 -29.19 -4.05 -23.96
C ILE A 11 -28.06 -3.18 -24.53
N GLN A 12 -28.44 -2.05 -25.14
CA GLN A 12 -27.49 -1.13 -25.78
C GLN A 12 -27.44 0.25 -25.10
N THR A 13 -28.46 0.58 -24.31
CA THR A 13 -28.56 1.88 -23.63
C THR A 13 -28.67 1.72 -22.11
N VAL A 14 -28.31 2.77 -21.37
CA VAL A 14 -28.44 2.82 -19.91
C VAL A 14 -29.91 2.60 -19.48
N ARG A 15 -30.88 3.17 -20.23
CA ARG A 15 -32.30 2.98 -19.96
C ARG A 15 -32.71 1.52 -20.06
N GLN A 16 -32.27 0.82 -21.11
CA GLN A 16 -32.52 -0.61 -21.26
C GLN A 16 -31.86 -1.44 -20.15
N LEU A 17 -30.68 -1.04 -19.67
CA LEU A 17 -30.02 -1.70 -18.55
C LEU A 17 -30.81 -1.48 -17.24
N ARG A 18 -31.27 -0.26 -16.98
CA ARG A 18 -32.12 0.06 -15.82
C ARG A 18 -33.39 -0.80 -15.80
N ASP A 19 -34.04 -0.97 -16.97
CA ASP A 19 -35.31 -1.66 -17.10
C ASP A 19 -35.14 -3.21 -17.21
N ALA A 20 -33.88 -3.69 -17.29
CA ALA A 20 -33.57 -5.14 -17.38
C ALA A 20 -33.83 -5.84 -16.04
N ASN A 21 -34.18 -7.12 -16.08
CA ASN A 21 -34.36 -7.91 -14.87
C ASN A 21 -33.07 -8.10 -14.12
N ALA A 22 -33.03 -7.63 -12.84
CA ALA A 22 -31.82 -7.61 -12.01
C ALA A 22 -31.27 -9.02 -11.73
N GLU A 23 -32.13 -10.01 -11.49
CA GLU A 23 -31.74 -11.39 -11.23
C GLU A 23 -31.07 -12.02 -12.47
N THR A 24 -31.63 -11.75 -13.66
CA THR A 24 -31.03 -12.19 -14.93
C THR A 24 -29.64 -11.58 -15.15
N ILE A 25 -29.48 -10.29 -14.81
CA ILE A 25 -28.18 -9.59 -14.86
C ILE A 25 -27.21 -10.22 -13.87
N ARG A 26 -27.63 -10.49 -12.63
CA ARG A 26 -26.81 -11.17 -11.62
C ARG A 26 -26.34 -12.55 -12.09
N ALA A 27 -27.25 -13.36 -12.58
CA ALA A 27 -26.95 -14.74 -13.04
C ALA A 27 -25.97 -14.78 -14.21
N ARG A 28 -26.08 -13.83 -15.14
CA ARG A 28 -25.26 -13.80 -16.38
C ARG A 28 -23.96 -13.01 -16.25
N PHE A 29 -23.86 -12.09 -15.30
CA PHE A 29 -22.68 -11.21 -15.13
C PHE A 29 -22.12 -11.29 -13.72
N SER A 30 -22.63 -10.48 -12.81
CA SER A 30 -22.17 -10.41 -11.43
C SER A 30 -23.15 -9.63 -10.56
N VAL A 31 -23.00 -9.78 -9.25
CA VAL A 31 -23.69 -8.95 -8.23
C VAL A 31 -23.36 -7.45 -8.36
N VAL A 32 -22.20 -7.10 -8.89
CA VAL A 32 -21.81 -5.70 -9.09
C VAL A 32 -22.67 -5.05 -10.17
N LEU A 33 -22.93 -5.74 -11.28
CA LEU A 33 -23.77 -5.21 -12.35
C LEU A 33 -25.27 -5.20 -11.95
N GLU A 34 -25.73 -6.17 -11.14
CA GLU A 34 -27.05 -6.15 -10.52
C GLU A 34 -27.23 -4.88 -9.66
N ARG A 35 -26.28 -4.59 -8.76
CA ARG A 35 -26.29 -3.36 -7.95
C ARG A 35 -26.37 -2.11 -8.81
N THR A 36 -25.61 -2.06 -9.91
CA THR A 36 -25.70 -0.95 -10.86
C THR A 36 -27.11 -0.80 -11.42
N VAL A 37 -27.83 -1.88 -11.73
CA VAL A 37 -29.22 -1.83 -12.19
C VAL A 37 -30.14 -1.26 -11.09
N CYS A 38 -30.00 -1.69 -9.84
CA CYS A 38 -30.76 -1.18 -8.71
C CYS A 38 -30.49 0.32 -8.48
N GLU A 39 -29.23 0.73 -8.49
CA GLU A 39 -28.83 2.13 -8.34
C GLU A 39 -29.36 3.02 -9.48
N LEU A 40 -29.40 2.53 -10.70
CA LEU A 40 -30.03 3.22 -11.83
C LEU A 40 -31.56 3.41 -11.66
N ARG A 41 -32.19 2.61 -10.80
CA ARG A 41 -33.61 2.75 -10.40
C ARG A 41 -33.81 3.67 -9.22
N GLY A 42 -32.73 4.16 -8.59
CA GLY A 42 -32.76 4.98 -7.39
C GLY A 42 -32.74 4.19 -6.08
N GLU A 43 -32.50 2.87 -6.14
CA GLU A 43 -32.35 2.01 -4.97
C GLU A 43 -30.89 2.05 -4.50
N SER A 44 -30.61 2.53 -3.28
CA SER A 44 -29.25 2.52 -2.73
C SER A 44 -28.85 1.09 -2.39
N CYS A 45 -27.79 0.60 -3.04
CA CYS A 45 -27.24 -0.73 -2.80
C CYS A 45 -26.02 -0.72 -1.88
N LEU A 46 -25.55 0.46 -1.48
CA LEU A 46 -24.45 0.66 -0.55
C LEU A 46 -24.93 1.52 0.60
N ASP A 47 -24.78 1.02 1.81
CA ASP A 47 -25.03 1.80 3.00
C ASP A 47 -23.97 2.90 3.16
N LEU A 48 -24.37 4.04 3.71
CA LEU A 48 -23.45 5.10 4.08
C LEU A 48 -22.59 4.58 5.24
N GLN A 49 -21.28 4.46 5.02
CA GLN A 49 -20.35 4.11 6.08
C GLN A 49 -20.06 5.35 6.91
N GLU A 50 -20.67 5.46 8.08
CA GLU A 50 -20.42 6.56 9.03
C GLU A 50 -19.02 6.46 9.66
N VAL A 51 -18.50 5.25 9.82
CA VAL A 51 -17.17 5.00 10.35
C VAL A 51 -16.34 4.24 9.30
N VAL A 52 -15.22 4.83 8.91
CA VAL A 52 -14.28 4.16 7.99
C VAL A 52 -13.57 3.04 8.77
N PRO A 53 -13.71 1.76 8.36
CA PRO A 53 -13.03 0.68 9.05
C PRO A 53 -11.51 0.80 8.92
N ASP A 54 -10.79 0.28 9.90
CA ASP A 54 -9.34 0.20 9.89
C ASP A 54 -8.84 -0.53 8.65
N LYS A 55 -7.77 0.01 8.07
CA LYS A 55 -7.16 -0.58 6.87
C LYS A 55 -6.55 -1.91 7.24
N GLN A 56 -6.85 -2.92 6.45
CA GLN A 56 -6.25 -4.26 6.57
C GLN A 56 -4.83 -4.32 5.97
N GLN A 57 -4.50 -3.35 5.12
CA GLN A 57 -3.19 -3.22 4.48
C GLN A 57 -2.90 -1.74 4.22
N ILE A 58 -1.63 -1.34 4.35
CA ILE A 58 -1.20 0.02 4.07
C ILE A 58 -0.15 -0.01 2.98
N MET A 59 -0.49 0.55 1.83
CA MET A 59 0.42 0.67 0.69
C MET A 59 0.91 2.10 0.53
N SER A 60 2.20 2.23 0.18
CA SER A 60 2.79 3.47 -0.30
C SER A 60 3.64 3.17 -1.54
N SER A 61 3.27 3.76 -2.68
CA SER A 61 4.00 3.54 -3.94
C SER A 61 3.91 4.77 -4.84
N ARG A 62 4.94 4.99 -5.65
CA ARG A 62 4.92 6.02 -6.70
C ARG A 62 5.67 5.54 -7.94
N SER A 63 5.26 6.06 -9.09
CA SER A 63 6.10 6.04 -10.29
C SER A 63 7.15 7.14 -10.17
N PHE A 64 8.33 6.90 -10.72
CA PHE A 64 9.41 7.87 -10.77
C PHE A 64 9.21 8.82 -11.96
N GLY A 65 9.64 10.07 -11.84
CA GLY A 65 9.61 11.05 -12.94
C GLY A 65 10.60 10.69 -14.03
N THR A 66 11.76 10.17 -13.62
CA THR A 66 12.82 9.63 -14.50
C THR A 66 13.05 8.16 -14.16
N LEU A 67 13.64 7.39 -15.08
CA LEU A 67 14.01 6.01 -14.79
C LEU A 67 15.14 5.97 -13.75
N VAL A 68 14.99 5.13 -12.75
CA VAL A 68 15.98 4.93 -11.69
C VAL A 68 16.78 3.67 -11.96
N TYR A 69 18.09 3.81 -12.04
CA TYR A 69 19.03 2.71 -12.29
C TYR A 69 19.81 2.34 -11.05
N GLU A 70 20.11 3.31 -10.20
CA GLU A 70 20.96 3.12 -9.05
C GLU A 70 20.19 2.52 -7.86
N ARG A 71 20.81 1.56 -7.20
CA ARG A 71 20.23 0.92 -6.01
C ARG A 71 20.06 1.91 -4.86
N ALA A 72 21.00 2.84 -4.70
CA ALA A 72 20.94 3.84 -3.64
C ALA A 72 19.67 4.70 -3.73
N ASP A 73 19.32 5.17 -4.92
CA ASP A 73 18.11 5.96 -5.16
C ASP A 73 16.83 5.17 -4.85
N LEU A 74 16.83 3.86 -5.17
CA LEU A 74 15.71 2.97 -4.82
C LEU A 74 15.63 2.73 -3.31
N GLU A 75 16.76 2.63 -2.60
CA GLU A 75 16.81 2.49 -1.14
C GLU A 75 16.22 3.72 -0.47
N GLU A 76 16.57 4.92 -0.91
CA GLU A 76 15.99 6.18 -0.43
C GLU A 76 14.48 6.29 -0.69
N ALA A 77 14.05 5.94 -1.91
CA ALA A 77 12.64 5.94 -2.28
C ALA A 77 11.82 4.97 -1.41
N VAL A 78 12.31 3.74 -1.23
CA VAL A 78 11.68 2.71 -0.40
C VAL A 78 11.63 3.15 1.06
N ALA A 79 12.71 3.74 1.60
CA ALA A 79 12.72 4.29 2.96
C ALA A 79 11.67 5.38 3.15
N SER A 80 11.56 6.30 2.18
CA SER A 80 10.53 7.35 2.19
C SER A 80 9.10 6.79 2.10
N TYR A 81 8.89 5.70 1.35
CA TYR A 81 7.57 5.07 1.27
C TYR A 81 7.22 4.32 2.55
N ILE A 82 8.20 3.68 3.19
CA ILE A 82 8.02 3.05 4.51
C ILE A 82 7.69 4.11 5.56
N ALA A 83 8.39 5.24 5.60
CA ALA A 83 8.10 6.31 6.55
C ALA A 83 6.65 6.79 6.46
N LYS A 84 6.14 7.01 5.24
CA LYS A 84 4.74 7.38 4.99
C LYS A 84 3.74 6.28 5.33
N ALA A 85 4.10 5.02 5.12
CA ALA A 85 3.24 3.89 5.48
C ALA A 85 3.19 3.71 7.00
N ALA A 86 4.32 3.84 7.69
CA ALA A 86 4.44 3.73 9.14
C ALA A 86 3.71 4.87 9.88
N GLU A 87 3.75 6.10 9.36
CA GLU A 87 2.93 7.22 9.86
C GLU A 87 1.44 6.86 9.85
N LYS A 88 0.94 6.33 8.72
CA LYS A 88 -0.47 5.90 8.60
C LYS A 88 -0.80 4.71 9.49
N LEU A 89 0.15 3.79 9.68
CA LEU A 89 0.00 2.63 10.55
C LEU A 89 -0.19 3.07 12.01
N ARG A 90 0.64 3.99 12.48
CA ARG A 90 0.52 4.55 13.83
C ARG A 90 -0.73 5.41 14.01
N ALA A 91 -1.15 6.15 12.98
CA ALA A 91 -2.37 6.96 13.01
C ALA A 91 -3.66 6.14 13.22
N GLN A 92 -3.65 4.82 12.91
CA GLN A 92 -4.74 3.89 13.23
C GLN A 92 -4.41 2.96 14.40
N ASP A 93 -3.40 3.28 15.20
CA ASP A 93 -2.96 2.51 16.38
C ASP A 93 -2.74 1.02 16.07
N SER A 94 -2.06 0.73 14.96
CA SER A 94 -1.80 -0.63 14.47
C SER A 94 -0.31 -0.93 14.35
N LEU A 95 0.01 -2.22 14.39
CA LEU A 95 1.34 -2.79 14.14
C LEU A 95 1.30 -3.64 12.88
N ALA A 96 2.40 -3.69 12.13
CA ALA A 96 2.53 -4.53 10.94
C ALA A 96 3.29 -5.82 11.28
N GLY A 97 2.72 -6.97 10.92
CA GLY A 97 3.35 -8.28 11.02
C GLY A 97 4.13 -8.68 9.76
N GLY A 98 3.98 -7.96 8.66
CA GLY A 98 4.68 -8.25 7.40
C GLY A 98 5.00 -7.00 6.58
N VAL A 99 6.08 -7.10 5.79
CA VAL A 99 6.50 -6.05 4.85
C VAL A 99 6.67 -6.65 3.46
N GLN A 100 6.06 -6.01 2.48
CA GLN A 100 6.29 -6.30 1.06
C GLN A 100 7.01 -5.11 0.42
N VAL A 101 7.99 -5.42 -0.43
CA VAL A 101 8.61 -4.44 -1.32
C VAL A 101 8.54 -4.96 -2.74
N TYR A 102 8.21 -4.08 -3.67
CA TYR A 102 8.23 -4.39 -5.10
C TYR A 102 8.87 -3.28 -5.91
N ILE A 103 9.49 -3.67 -7.00
CA ILE A 103 10.06 -2.80 -8.02
C ILE A 103 9.64 -3.30 -9.40
N ARG A 104 9.45 -2.38 -10.36
CA ARG A 104 9.13 -2.74 -11.74
C ARG A 104 9.62 -1.69 -12.74
N THR A 105 9.91 -2.16 -13.95
CA THR A 105 10.14 -1.34 -15.14
C THR A 105 8.82 -0.80 -15.71
N ASN A 106 8.86 -0.03 -16.78
CA ASN A 106 7.65 0.50 -17.42
C ASN A 106 7.02 -0.57 -18.34
N VAL A 107 5.90 -1.13 -17.89
CA VAL A 107 5.16 -2.18 -18.64
C VAL A 107 4.54 -1.66 -19.95
N PHE A 108 4.43 -0.34 -20.12
CA PHE A 108 3.88 0.27 -21.33
C PHE A 108 4.96 0.53 -22.42
N LYS A 109 6.22 0.20 -22.14
CA LYS A 109 7.34 0.27 -23.07
C LYS A 109 7.93 -1.12 -23.28
N PRO A 110 7.28 -1.98 -24.10
CA PRO A 110 7.70 -3.38 -24.27
C PRO A 110 9.05 -3.51 -25.00
N GLU A 111 9.51 -2.46 -25.67
CA GLU A 111 10.78 -2.38 -26.38
C GLU A 111 12.01 -2.36 -25.47
N VAL A 112 11.83 -2.05 -24.18
CA VAL A 112 12.93 -2.08 -23.21
C VAL A 112 12.91 -3.36 -22.37
N PRO A 113 14.05 -3.82 -21.85
CA PRO A 113 14.12 -4.99 -20.99
C PRO A 113 13.14 -4.87 -19.80
N GLN A 114 12.29 -5.87 -19.65
CA GLN A 114 11.25 -5.89 -18.61
C GLN A 114 11.69 -6.65 -17.37
N TYR A 115 11.47 -6.06 -16.22
CA TYR A 115 11.69 -6.69 -14.93
C TYR A 115 10.63 -6.24 -13.91
N GLN A 116 10.03 -7.21 -13.25
CA GLN A 116 9.10 -6.97 -12.16
C GLN A 116 9.34 -8.02 -11.07
N LYS A 117 9.56 -7.58 -9.85
CA LYS A 117 9.69 -8.45 -8.69
C LYS A 117 9.10 -7.80 -7.46
N GLY A 118 8.37 -8.60 -6.69
CA GLY A 118 7.88 -8.26 -5.36
C GLY A 118 8.15 -9.41 -4.41
N VAL A 119 8.52 -9.10 -3.18
CA VAL A 119 8.74 -10.09 -2.11
C VAL A 119 8.08 -9.60 -0.83
N THR A 120 7.35 -10.50 -0.19
CA THR A 120 6.75 -10.31 1.12
C THR A 120 7.56 -11.10 2.15
N VAL A 121 7.85 -10.49 3.28
CA VAL A 121 8.54 -11.13 4.40
C VAL A 121 7.75 -10.90 5.68
N PRO A 122 7.40 -11.95 6.43
CA PRO A 122 6.85 -11.78 7.77
C PRO A 122 7.91 -11.20 8.69
N LEU A 123 7.50 -10.33 9.59
CA LEU A 123 8.37 -9.78 10.63
C LEU A 123 8.42 -10.74 11.82
N PRO A 124 9.56 -10.88 12.51
CA PRO A 124 9.66 -11.69 13.71
C PRO A 124 8.67 -11.24 14.80
N GLU A 125 8.45 -9.93 14.89
CA GLU A 125 7.47 -9.29 15.77
C GLU A 125 6.74 -8.17 15.04
N ALA A 126 5.44 -8.03 15.33
CA ALA A 126 4.65 -6.94 14.79
C ALA A 126 5.14 -5.60 15.37
N THR A 127 5.37 -4.61 14.49
CA THR A 127 5.97 -3.33 14.88
C THR A 127 5.41 -2.16 14.09
N ALA A 128 5.46 -0.95 14.68
CA ALA A 128 5.20 0.32 14.02
C ALA A 128 6.46 1.21 13.98
N ASP A 129 7.62 0.69 14.40
CA ASP A 129 8.89 1.43 14.36
C ASP A 129 9.37 1.57 12.92
N THR A 130 9.40 2.82 12.45
CA THR A 130 9.84 3.14 11.09
C THR A 130 11.25 2.65 10.79
N ARG A 131 12.16 2.65 11.78
CA ARG A 131 13.56 2.21 11.61
C ARG A 131 13.62 0.72 11.31
N VAL A 132 12.90 -0.09 12.09
CA VAL A 132 12.83 -1.56 11.91
C VAL A 132 12.20 -1.89 10.57
N LEU A 133 11.05 -1.28 10.25
CA LEU A 133 10.37 -1.47 8.97
C LEU A 133 11.26 -1.09 7.78
N THR A 134 12.02 0.03 7.89
CA THR A 134 12.97 0.47 6.86
C THR A 134 14.11 -0.51 6.68
N GLN A 135 14.69 -1.04 7.76
CA GLN A 135 15.76 -2.04 7.67
C GLN A 135 15.30 -3.30 6.93
N TRP A 136 14.10 -3.82 7.23
CA TRP A 136 13.53 -4.96 6.54
C TRP A 136 13.25 -4.65 5.07
N ALA A 137 12.67 -3.49 4.78
CA ALA A 137 12.37 -3.09 3.41
C ALA A 137 13.64 -2.95 2.55
N ILE A 138 14.72 -2.37 3.08
CA ILE A 138 16.00 -2.27 2.39
C ILE A 138 16.62 -3.65 2.17
N ARG A 139 16.55 -4.57 3.15
CA ARG A 139 17.03 -5.95 2.97
C ARG A 139 16.28 -6.67 1.84
N ILE A 140 14.95 -6.51 1.78
CA ILE A 140 14.12 -7.07 0.71
C ILE A 140 14.51 -6.46 -0.64
N LEU A 141 14.63 -5.13 -0.71
CA LEU A 141 15.01 -4.42 -1.93
C LEU A 141 16.36 -4.92 -2.47
N ARG A 142 17.38 -5.05 -1.62
CA ARG A 142 18.71 -5.56 -2.00
C ARG A 142 18.65 -6.95 -2.61
N ARG A 143 17.72 -7.79 -2.16
CA ARG A 143 17.53 -9.15 -2.69
C ARG A 143 16.84 -9.18 -4.05
N ILE A 144 15.95 -8.23 -4.33
CA ILE A 144 15.18 -8.19 -5.59
C ILE A 144 15.78 -7.25 -6.63
N TYR A 145 16.67 -6.34 -6.24
CA TYR A 145 17.33 -5.43 -7.16
C TYR A 145 18.21 -6.18 -8.16
N ARG A 146 18.16 -5.75 -9.42
CA ARG A 146 19.07 -6.19 -10.49
C ARG A 146 19.63 -4.97 -11.22
N PRO A 147 20.95 -4.86 -11.41
CA PRO A 147 21.55 -3.78 -12.19
C PRO A 147 21.16 -3.89 -13.66
N GLY A 148 21.21 -2.76 -14.38
CA GLY A 148 20.96 -2.70 -15.82
C GLY A 148 19.49 -2.52 -16.21
N PHE A 149 18.56 -2.51 -15.26
CA PHE A 149 17.15 -2.21 -15.52
C PHE A 149 16.81 -0.78 -15.11
N GLY A 150 16.07 -0.06 -15.98
CA GLY A 150 15.50 1.24 -15.64
C GLY A 150 14.17 1.08 -14.91
N TYR A 151 14.20 1.25 -13.58
CA TYR A 151 13.00 1.13 -12.76
C TYR A 151 12.11 2.34 -12.91
N HIS A 152 10.83 2.10 -13.20
CA HIS A 152 9.81 3.13 -13.35
C HIS A 152 8.94 3.28 -12.11
N LYS A 153 8.79 2.22 -11.31
CA LYS A 153 7.95 2.24 -10.12
C LYS A 153 8.53 1.37 -9.01
N ALA A 154 8.45 1.89 -7.80
CA ALA A 154 8.67 1.12 -6.57
C ALA A 154 7.51 1.33 -5.60
N GLY A 155 7.33 0.39 -4.68
CA GLY A 155 6.33 0.51 -3.63
C GLY A 155 6.58 -0.47 -2.50
N VAL A 156 5.95 -0.13 -1.39
CA VAL A 156 5.94 -0.93 -0.16
C VAL A 156 4.51 -1.17 0.28
N MET A 157 4.28 -2.28 0.97
CA MET A 157 3.02 -2.60 1.59
C MET A 157 3.27 -3.18 2.97
N LEU A 158 2.57 -2.68 3.96
CA LEU A 158 2.50 -3.21 5.32
C LEU A 158 1.30 -4.14 5.39
N LEU A 159 1.51 -5.34 5.89
CA LEU A 159 0.59 -6.46 5.90
C LEU A 159 0.44 -7.02 7.32
N ASP A 160 -0.56 -7.89 7.50
CA ASP A 160 -0.84 -8.56 8.78
C ASP A 160 -0.94 -7.53 9.90
N LEU A 161 -1.84 -6.53 9.66
CA LEU A 161 -2.04 -5.43 10.59
C LEU A 161 -2.83 -5.91 11.81
N VAL A 162 -2.27 -5.66 12.99
CA VAL A 162 -2.91 -5.99 14.28
C VAL A 162 -3.02 -4.71 15.12
N PRO A 163 -4.12 -4.51 15.86
CA PRO A 163 -4.23 -3.41 16.81
C PRO A 163 -3.09 -3.45 17.83
N ALA A 164 -2.50 -2.29 18.17
CA ALA A 164 -1.39 -2.21 19.12
C ALA A 164 -1.74 -2.81 20.48
N ALA A 165 -3.00 -2.66 20.92
CA ALA A 165 -3.51 -3.23 22.16
C ALA A 165 -3.57 -4.78 22.16
N LYS A 166 -3.56 -5.42 20.98
CA LYS A 166 -3.60 -6.89 20.82
C LYS A 166 -2.23 -7.48 20.48
N ARG A 167 -1.15 -6.75 20.74
CA ARG A 167 0.20 -7.24 20.48
C ARG A 167 0.50 -8.49 21.31
N GLN A 168 0.86 -9.56 20.64
CA GLN A 168 1.41 -10.75 21.27
C GLN A 168 2.92 -10.57 21.45
N LEU A 169 3.36 -10.59 22.71
CA LEU A 169 4.79 -10.57 23.01
C LEU A 169 5.40 -11.95 22.81
N ALA A 170 6.65 -11.99 22.37
CA ALA A 170 7.39 -13.25 22.29
C ALA A 170 7.69 -13.78 23.70
N LEU A 171 7.44 -15.06 23.93
CA LEU A 171 7.57 -15.69 25.25
C LEU A 171 9.01 -15.66 25.81
N PHE A 172 10.01 -15.58 24.93
CA PHE A 172 11.45 -15.64 25.26
C PHE A 172 12.19 -14.31 25.03
N ASP A 173 11.48 -13.20 24.81
CA ASP A 173 12.14 -11.92 24.60
C ASP A 173 12.49 -11.25 25.95
N SER A 174 13.75 -11.37 26.34
CA SER A 174 14.29 -10.78 27.58
C SER A 174 14.46 -9.26 27.51
N GLN A 175 14.26 -8.62 26.35
CA GLN A 175 14.45 -7.17 26.16
C GLN A 175 13.19 -6.41 25.70
N GLY A 176 12.06 -7.09 25.48
CA GLY A 176 10.88 -6.57 24.79
C GLY A 176 10.17 -5.36 25.43
N GLY A 177 10.25 -5.20 26.75
CA GLY A 177 9.47 -4.14 27.41
C GLY A 177 10.07 -2.73 27.36
N ALA A 178 11.34 -2.60 27.66
CA ALA A 178 12.00 -1.27 27.77
C ALA A 178 12.38 -0.68 26.39
N GLY A 179 12.84 -1.52 25.47
CA GLY A 179 13.22 -1.11 24.11
C GLY A 179 12.00 -0.62 23.31
N ASP A 180 10.90 -1.29 23.44
CA ASP A 180 9.64 -0.96 22.77
C ASP A 180 9.01 0.34 23.28
N ALA A 181 8.98 0.56 24.58
CA ALA A 181 8.47 1.80 25.16
C ALA A 181 9.30 3.01 24.71
N ARG A 182 10.64 2.86 24.61
CA ARG A 182 11.54 3.89 24.10
C ARG A 182 11.32 4.13 22.60
N SER A 183 11.16 3.07 21.82
CA SER A 183 10.86 3.15 20.39
C SER A 183 9.53 3.85 20.14
N GLY A 184 8.47 3.48 20.88
CA GLY A 184 7.16 4.12 20.77
C GLY A 184 7.22 5.63 21.08
N LYS A 185 7.93 6.04 22.14
CA LYS A 185 8.14 7.46 22.48
C LYS A 185 8.87 8.21 21.36
N LEU A 186 9.91 7.60 20.77
CA LEU A 186 10.67 8.21 19.68
C LEU A 186 9.77 8.41 18.44
N MET A 187 8.98 7.41 18.07
CA MET A 187 8.06 7.50 16.92
C MET A 187 6.98 8.55 17.17
N ALA A 188 6.44 8.66 18.38
CA ALA A 188 5.46 9.68 18.75
C ALA A 188 6.04 11.09 18.63
N VAL A 189 7.28 11.32 19.09
CA VAL A 189 7.96 12.63 18.94
C VAL A 189 8.22 12.95 17.47
N LEU A 190 8.64 11.96 16.67
CA LEU A 190 8.85 12.15 15.24
C LEU A 190 7.55 12.57 14.54
N ASP A 191 6.44 11.91 14.84
CA ASP A 191 5.13 12.21 14.27
C ASP A 191 4.61 13.58 14.73
N ASP A 192 4.79 13.94 16.01
CA ASP A 192 4.40 15.24 16.57
C ASP A 192 5.16 16.40 15.89
N ILE A 193 6.48 16.26 15.73
CA ILE A 193 7.28 17.25 15.03
C ILE A 193 6.80 17.43 13.58
N ASN A 194 6.57 16.32 12.86
CA ASN A 194 6.11 16.36 11.48
C ASN A 194 4.68 16.91 11.34
N GLN A 195 3.85 16.75 12.35
CA GLN A 195 2.50 17.32 12.38
C GLN A 195 2.54 18.83 12.64
N ARG A 196 3.37 19.30 13.57
CA ARG A 196 3.46 20.71 13.97
C ARG A 196 4.20 21.59 12.96
N TYR A 197 5.32 21.10 12.42
CA TYR A 197 6.20 21.87 11.55
C TYR A 197 6.06 21.53 10.07
N GLY A 198 5.18 20.61 9.74
CA GLY A 198 4.92 20.15 8.38
C GLY A 198 5.57 18.79 8.09
N ARG A 199 4.97 18.08 7.14
CA ARG A 199 5.42 16.73 6.77
C ARG A 199 6.87 16.74 6.30
N GLN A 200 7.65 15.80 6.81
CA GLN A 200 9.06 15.59 6.47
C GLN A 200 10.03 16.66 7.03
N SER A 201 9.62 17.45 8.02
CA SER A 201 10.52 18.33 8.77
C SER A 201 11.59 17.52 9.50
N LEU A 202 11.20 16.38 10.08
CA LEU A 202 12.11 15.39 10.65
C LEU A 202 12.01 14.09 9.88
N ARG A 203 13.16 13.53 9.45
CA ARG A 203 13.24 12.32 8.62
C ARG A 203 14.33 11.40 9.14
N LEU A 204 14.22 10.12 8.80
CA LEU A 204 15.33 9.20 8.95
C LEU A 204 16.38 9.46 7.86
N ALA A 205 17.68 9.36 8.22
CA ALA A 205 18.78 9.56 7.27
C ALA A 205 18.69 8.63 6.04
N ALA A 206 18.11 7.44 6.21
CA ALA A 206 17.86 6.49 5.11
C ALA A 206 16.92 7.02 4.01
N GLU A 207 16.16 8.07 4.27
CA GLU A 207 15.25 8.68 3.28
C GLU A 207 15.96 9.63 2.31
N GLY A 208 17.26 9.89 2.50
CA GLY A 208 18.06 10.82 1.71
C GLY A 208 17.69 12.29 1.91
N VAL A 209 18.56 13.18 1.46
CA VAL A 209 18.36 14.63 1.51
C VAL A 209 17.93 15.16 0.14
N GLU A 210 18.67 14.76 -0.90
CA GLU A 210 18.39 15.11 -2.28
C GLU A 210 17.67 13.94 -2.97
N ARG A 211 16.49 14.18 -3.51
CA ARG A 211 15.62 13.13 -4.08
C ARG A 211 15.51 13.31 -5.58
N SER A 212 16.56 12.96 -6.31
CA SER A 212 16.61 13.01 -7.79
C SER A 212 15.51 12.20 -8.48
N TRP A 213 14.98 11.20 -7.80
CA TRP A 213 13.91 10.31 -8.28
C TRP A 213 12.48 10.85 -8.06
N GLN A 214 12.32 11.93 -7.31
CA GLN A 214 11.01 12.51 -7.02
C GLN A 214 10.52 13.36 -8.20
N MET A 215 9.24 13.21 -8.58
CA MET A 215 8.53 14.13 -9.48
C MET A 215 8.23 15.43 -8.76
#